data_acd57f1a430b61e7dba4215d3ffb8f96
#
_entry.id   acd57f1a430b61e7dba4215d3ffb8f96
#
_cell.length_a   1.000
_cell.length_b   1.000
_cell.length_c   1.000
_cell.angle_alpha   90.00
_cell.angle_beta   90.00
_cell.angle_gamma   90.00
#
_symmetry.space_group_name_H-M   'P 1'
#
loop_
_entity.id
_entity.type
_entity.pdbx_description
1 polymer ?
#
loop_
_entity_poly.entity_id
_entity_poly.type
_entity_poly.pdbx_seq_one_letter_code
_entity_poly.pdbx_strand_id
1 'polypeptide(L)'
;MTTSSPRAFVSIAATIAITLALGACFHAPSRPVPDPISTAGPQTFRFDNLGVERVDVYLIGGRREWLLGRVEPGAIASLRIPEGAFADGSKFVRLAVIANEQPTFQAARNPRAKLTIGLPPAAIMKQRWSFSQGEITSVEYY
;
A
#
# COMPACT_ATOMS: atom_id res chain seq x y z
N MET A 1 -43.69 -54.78 -54.98
CA MET A 1 -43.38 -53.72 -55.98
C MET A 1 -43.60 -52.41 -55.37
N THR A 2 -42.57 -51.74 -54.93
CA THR A 2 -42.59 -50.27 -54.68
C THR A 2 -41.16 -49.86 -54.38
N THR A 3 -40.64 -49.12 -55.29
CA THR A 3 -39.30 -48.52 -55.28
C THR A 3 -39.31 -47.33 -54.34
N SER A 4 -38.49 -47.32 -53.31
CA SER A 4 -38.23 -46.12 -52.50
C SER A 4 -36.93 -45.47 -52.94
N SER A 5 -37.04 -44.25 -53.27
CA SER A 5 -36.03 -43.36 -53.78
C SER A 5 -35.21 -42.74 -52.60
N PRO A 6 -33.90 -42.76 -52.61
CA PRO A 6 -33.07 -42.07 -51.61
C PRO A 6 -32.61 -40.73 -52.20
N ARG A 7 -33.22 -39.64 -51.82
CA ARG A 7 -32.70 -38.27 -52.08
C ARG A 7 -33.11 -37.34 -50.96
N ALA A 8 -32.23 -37.07 -50.05
CA ALA A 8 -32.24 -35.79 -49.26
C ALA A 8 -31.29 -35.87 -48.06
N PHE A 9 -30.01 -36.08 -48.25
CA PHE A 9 -29.03 -35.97 -47.12
C PHE A 9 -27.71 -35.31 -47.51
N VAL A 10 -27.70 -34.35 -48.42
CA VAL A 10 -26.43 -33.74 -48.88
C VAL A 10 -26.37 -32.21 -48.62
N SER A 11 -27.37 -31.57 -48.02
CA SER A 11 -27.39 -30.10 -47.97
C SER A 11 -27.24 -29.47 -46.59
N ILE A 12 -26.91 -30.24 -45.54
CA ILE A 12 -26.79 -29.64 -44.16
C ILE A 12 -25.34 -29.53 -43.70
N ALA A 13 -24.40 -30.13 -44.41
CA ALA A 13 -22.99 -30.12 -43.98
C ALA A 13 -22.19 -28.88 -44.37
N ALA A 14 -22.70 -28.01 -45.24
CA ALA A 14 -21.96 -26.85 -45.75
C ALA A 14 -22.17 -25.54 -44.96
N THR A 15 -23.17 -25.48 -44.09
CA THR A 15 -23.57 -24.21 -43.44
C THR A 15 -22.95 -24.08 -42.03
N ILE A 16 -22.35 -25.11 -41.48
CA ILE A 16 -21.75 -25.09 -40.13
C ILE A 16 -20.29 -24.63 -40.13
N ALA A 17 -19.61 -24.63 -41.26
CA ALA A 17 -18.18 -24.30 -41.35
C ALA A 17 -17.89 -22.79 -41.40
N ILE A 18 -18.89 -21.93 -41.64
CA ILE A 18 -18.66 -20.48 -41.85
C ILE A 18 -18.88 -19.66 -40.55
N THR A 19 -19.58 -20.21 -39.56
CA THR A 19 -19.89 -19.51 -38.33
C THR A 19 -18.81 -19.59 -37.24
N LEU A 20 -17.75 -20.39 -37.42
CA LEU A 20 -16.65 -20.54 -36.46
C LEU A 20 -15.46 -19.59 -36.68
N ALA A 21 -15.45 -18.83 -37.76
CA ALA A 21 -14.31 -17.93 -38.09
C ALA A 21 -14.46 -16.50 -37.63
N LEU A 22 -15.59 -16.09 -37.04
CA LEU A 22 -15.86 -14.71 -36.62
C LEU A 22 -15.84 -14.52 -35.10
N GLY A 23 -15.48 -15.54 -34.32
CA GLY A 23 -15.38 -15.49 -32.86
C GLY A 23 -14.01 -15.15 -32.30
N ALA A 24 -13.02 -14.83 -33.14
CA ALA A 24 -11.72 -14.34 -32.68
C ALA A 24 -11.80 -12.82 -32.41
N CYS A 25 -12.79 -12.40 -31.64
CA CYS A 25 -12.89 -11.03 -31.16
C CYS A 25 -11.79 -10.79 -30.14
N PHE A 26 -10.77 -10.04 -30.56
CA PHE A 26 -10.13 -8.94 -29.84
C PHE A 26 -10.21 -9.04 -28.29
N HIS A 27 -9.60 -10.05 -27.72
CA HIS A 27 -8.99 -9.87 -26.42
C HIS A 27 -7.67 -9.16 -26.69
N ALA A 28 -7.73 -7.85 -26.87
CA ALA A 28 -6.55 -7.02 -26.65
C ALA A 28 -6.10 -7.36 -25.24
N PRO A 29 -4.85 -7.80 -25.01
CA PRO A 29 -4.35 -7.96 -23.67
C PRO A 29 -4.52 -6.60 -23.02
N SER A 30 -5.42 -6.51 -22.04
CA SER A 30 -5.53 -5.32 -21.17
C SER A 30 -4.13 -5.12 -20.64
N ARG A 31 -3.43 -4.11 -21.14
CA ARG A 31 -2.18 -3.67 -20.52
C ARG A 31 -2.53 -3.49 -19.04
N PRO A 32 -1.81 -4.17 -18.12
CA PRO A 32 -1.99 -3.88 -16.71
C PRO A 32 -1.80 -2.37 -16.61
N VAL A 33 -2.86 -1.66 -16.23
CA VAL A 33 -2.74 -0.27 -15.83
C VAL A 33 -1.74 -0.33 -14.66
N PRO A 34 -0.57 0.31 -14.75
CA PRO A 34 0.35 0.30 -13.63
C PRO A 34 -0.42 0.84 -12.45
N ASP A 35 -0.57 0.03 -11.40
CA ASP A 35 -1.12 0.52 -10.15
C ASP A 35 -0.32 1.75 -9.75
N PRO A 36 -0.95 2.91 -9.58
CA PRO A 36 -0.23 4.17 -9.31
C PRO A 36 0.56 4.17 -7.99
N ILE A 37 0.60 3.04 -7.29
CA ILE A 37 1.25 2.88 -5.99
C ILE A 37 2.31 1.76 -6.00
N SER A 38 2.56 1.11 -7.12
CA SER A 38 3.72 0.22 -7.27
C SER A 38 5.00 1.05 -7.41
N THR A 39 5.32 1.84 -6.42
CA THR A 39 6.67 2.39 -6.28
C THR A 39 7.58 1.24 -5.86
N ALA A 40 8.23 0.67 -6.83
CA ALA A 40 9.26 -0.34 -6.66
C ALA A 40 10.39 0.22 -5.78
N GLY A 41 10.34 -0.06 -4.50
CA GLY A 41 11.40 0.28 -3.56
C GLY A 41 10.89 0.43 -2.13
N PRO A 42 11.74 0.20 -1.14
CA PRO A 42 11.38 0.40 0.25
C PRO A 42 11.09 1.88 0.50
N GLN A 43 9.87 2.18 0.92
CA GLN A 43 9.49 3.53 1.29
C GLN A 43 10.12 3.87 2.64
N THR A 44 10.94 4.92 2.68
CA THR A 44 11.62 5.37 3.89
C THR A 44 11.40 6.85 4.10
N PHE A 45 11.46 7.29 5.35
CA PHE A 45 11.51 8.70 5.71
C PHE A 45 12.57 8.93 6.79
N ARG A 46 13.04 10.16 6.89
CA ARG A 46 14.04 10.54 7.88
C ARG A 46 13.38 10.98 9.18
N PHE A 47 13.91 10.48 10.28
CA PHE A 47 13.50 10.83 11.64
C PHE A 47 14.71 11.19 12.49
N ASP A 48 14.67 12.34 13.15
CA ASP A 48 15.73 12.87 14.00
C ASP A 48 15.24 12.89 15.45
N ASN A 49 15.86 12.14 16.32
CA ASN A 49 15.61 12.24 17.75
C ASN A 49 16.53 13.31 18.38
N LEU A 50 16.00 14.52 18.52
CA LEU A 50 16.70 15.64 19.15
C LEU A 50 16.47 15.69 20.67
N GLY A 51 15.74 14.72 21.21
CA GLY A 51 15.50 14.57 22.64
C GLY A 51 16.67 13.93 23.37
N VAL A 52 16.55 13.84 24.69
CA VAL A 52 17.54 13.22 25.59
C VAL A 52 17.23 11.77 25.90
N GLU A 53 16.10 11.28 25.47
CA GLU A 53 15.64 9.90 25.69
C GLU A 53 15.54 9.14 24.37
N ARG A 54 15.72 7.83 24.45
CA ARG A 54 15.46 6.91 23.34
C ARG A 54 13.96 6.90 23.05
N VAL A 55 13.60 6.86 21.77
CA VAL A 55 12.21 6.84 21.34
C VAL A 55 11.90 5.65 20.46
N ASP A 56 10.72 5.09 20.61
CA ASP A 56 10.11 4.14 19.69
C ASP A 56 9.14 4.90 18.77
N VAL A 57 9.31 4.72 17.45
CA VAL A 57 8.50 5.39 16.43
C VAL A 57 7.56 4.39 15.78
N TYR A 58 6.29 4.70 15.77
CA TYR A 58 5.23 3.88 15.21
C TYR A 58 4.51 4.60 14.07
N LEU A 59 4.07 3.82 13.10
CA LEU A 59 3.07 4.25 12.11
C LEU A 59 1.72 3.67 12.52
N ILE A 60 0.69 4.52 12.56
CA ILE A 60 -0.67 4.14 12.87
C ILE A 60 -1.53 4.41 11.65
N GLY A 61 -2.14 3.36 11.10
CA GLY A 61 -3.04 3.46 9.97
C GLY A 61 -4.25 2.54 10.16
N GLY A 62 -5.45 3.05 9.92
CA GLY A 62 -6.67 2.29 10.00
C GLY A 62 -6.83 1.55 11.34
N ARG A 63 -6.69 0.22 11.29
CA ARG A 63 -6.79 -0.65 12.47
C ARG A 63 -5.46 -1.26 12.90
N ARG A 64 -4.36 -0.86 12.28
CA ARG A 64 -3.03 -1.46 12.48
C ARG A 64 -2.02 -0.43 12.95
N GLU A 65 -1.07 -0.92 13.70
CA GLU A 65 0.07 -0.17 14.20
C GLU A 65 1.35 -0.94 13.85
N TRP A 66 2.37 -0.23 13.37
CA TRP A 66 3.65 -0.81 13.01
C TRP A 66 4.75 -0.07 13.75
N LEU A 67 5.59 -0.81 14.49
CA LEU A 67 6.84 -0.27 15.00
C LEU A 67 7.80 -0.10 13.82
N LEU A 68 8.15 1.14 13.51
CA LEU A 68 9.07 1.47 12.41
C LEU A 68 10.53 1.37 12.85
N GLY A 69 10.80 1.68 14.10
CA GLY A 69 12.13 1.57 14.66
C GLY A 69 12.29 2.29 15.98
N ARG A 70 13.46 2.10 16.53
CA ARG A 70 13.93 2.71 17.77
C ARG A 70 15.07 3.67 17.44
N VAL A 71 15.00 4.88 17.98
CA VAL A 71 15.96 5.94 17.68
C VAL A 71 16.59 6.44 18.98
N GLU A 72 17.90 6.30 19.08
CA GLU A 72 18.65 6.74 20.24
C GLU A 72 18.71 8.27 20.34
N PRO A 73 18.97 8.84 21.54
CA PRO A 73 19.14 10.27 21.73
C PRO A 73 20.17 10.88 20.78
N GLY A 74 19.84 11.99 20.15
CA GLY A 74 20.70 12.69 19.19
C GLY A 74 20.92 11.97 17.86
N ALA A 75 20.30 10.80 17.64
CA ALA A 75 20.48 10.03 16.43
C ALA A 75 19.50 10.44 15.32
N ILE A 76 19.94 10.21 14.11
CA ILE A 76 19.15 10.35 12.88
C ILE A 76 18.94 8.96 12.29
N ALA A 77 17.72 8.59 12.03
CA ALA A 77 17.37 7.29 11.47
C ALA A 77 16.60 7.43 10.16
N SER A 78 16.85 6.51 9.22
CA SER A 78 16.00 6.28 8.07
C SER A 78 15.04 5.15 8.43
N LEU A 79 13.77 5.49 8.65
CA LEU A 79 12.75 4.54 9.08
C LEU A 79 12.01 4.00 7.86
N ARG A 80 11.94 2.67 7.77
CA ARG A 80 11.27 1.98 6.68
C ARG A 80 9.79 1.78 7.00
N ILE A 81 8.94 2.14 6.04
CA ILE A 81 7.51 1.85 6.10
C ILE A 81 7.31 0.41 5.60
N PRO A 82 6.62 -0.45 6.37
CA PRO A 82 6.35 -1.82 5.95
C PRO A 82 5.52 -1.89 4.68
N GLU A 83 5.82 -2.87 3.84
CA GLU A 83 4.99 -3.17 2.68
C GLU A 83 3.58 -3.50 3.14
N GLY A 84 2.59 -2.92 2.49
CA GLY A 84 1.20 -3.09 2.89
C GLY A 84 0.71 -2.17 4.01
N ALA A 85 1.55 -1.30 4.58
CA ALA A 85 1.10 -0.32 5.56
C ALA A 85 0.00 0.62 5.04
N PHE A 86 -0.08 0.78 3.73
CA PHE A 86 -1.08 1.60 3.06
C PHE A 86 -2.08 0.77 2.22
N ALA A 87 -1.97 -0.56 2.24
CA ALA A 87 -2.79 -1.45 1.41
C ALA A 87 -4.27 -1.52 1.86
N ASP A 88 -4.55 -1.15 3.10
CA ASP A 88 -5.91 -1.13 3.66
C ASP A 88 -6.76 0.08 3.20
N GLY A 89 -6.22 0.90 2.29
CA GLY A 89 -6.90 2.09 1.78
C GLY A 89 -7.04 3.22 2.79
N SER A 90 -6.28 3.20 3.87
CA SER A 90 -6.27 4.26 4.88
C SER A 90 -5.91 5.59 4.23
N LYS A 91 -6.87 6.52 4.19
CA LYS A 91 -6.66 7.85 3.63
C LYS A 91 -5.71 8.71 4.48
N PHE A 92 -5.64 8.41 5.77
CA PHE A 92 -4.81 9.12 6.73
C PHE A 92 -4.09 8.15 7.63
N VAL A 93 -2.85 8.47 7.92
CA VAL A 93 -1.98 7.77 8.87
C VAL A 93 -1.41 8.78 9.85
N ARG A 94 -0.93 8.30 11.00
CA ARG A 94 -0.31 9.14 12.04
C ARG A 94 1.02 8.52 12.43
N LEU A 95 1.97 9.35 12.79
CA LEU A 95 3.14 8.91 13.54
C LEU A 95 2.83 8.99 15.03
N ALA A 96 3.28 7.99 15.78
CA ALA A 96 3.32 8.01 17.22
C ALA A 96 4.76 7.85 17.68
N VAL A 97 5.15 8.65 18.66
CA VAL A 97 6.48 8.58 19.27
C VAL A 97 6.29 8.37 20.76
N ILE A 98 6.96 7.35 21.29
CA ILE A 98 6.93 7.01 22.72
C ILE A 98 8.36 7.02 23.23
N ALA A 99 8.61 7.87 24.23
CA ALA A 99 9.91 7.98 24.83
C ALA A 99 10.07 6.95 25.96
N ASN A 100 11.27 6.36 26.04
CA ASN A 100 11.79 5.57 27.17
C ASN A 100 10.92 4.39 27.65
N GLU A 101 10.12 3.79 26.77
CA GLU A 101 9.29 2.64 27.12
C GLU A 101 9.69 1.35 26.38
N GLN A 102 9.10 0.25 26.83
CA GLN A 102 9.16 -1.01 26.09
C GLN A 102 8.19 -0.94 24.90
N PRO A 103 8.50 -1.61 23.79
CA PRO A 103 7.62 -1.65 22.64
C PRO A 103 6.21 -2.09 23.04
N THR A 104 5.21 -1.37 22.53
CA THR A 104 3.80 -1.63 22.82
C THR A 104 3.04 -1.94 21.53
N PHE A 105 2.00 -2.76 21.63
CA PHE A 105 1.08 -3.01 20.50
C PHE A 105 -0.12 -2.05 20.48
N GLN A 106 -0.14 -1.06 21.38
CA GLN A 106 -1.22 -0.09 21.50
C GLN A 106 -0.67 1.34 21.58
N ALA A 107 0.24 1.68 20.68
CA ALA A 107 0.86 3.00 20.65
C ALA A 107 -0.19 4.13 20.52
N ALA A 108 -1.25 3.93 19.73
CA ALA A 108 -2.33 4.90 19.57
C ALA A 108 -3.11 5.19 20.86
N ARG A 109 -3.08 4.27 21.81
CA ARG A 109 -3.82 4.37 23.09
C ARG A 109 -2.90 4.66 24.29
N ASN A 110 -1.60 4.67 24.06
CA ASN A 110 -0.66 4.93 25.12
C ASN A 110 -0.75 6.43 25.52
N PRO A 111 -1.03 6.77 26.79
CA PRO A 111 -1.16 8.16 27.23
C PRO A 111 0.13 8.95 27.11
N ARG A 112 1.28 8.27 27.01
CA ARG A 112 2.60 8.91 26.83
C ARG A 112 2.97 9.08 25.36
N ALA A 113 2.22 8.47 24.43
CA ALA A 113 2.48 8.63 23.02
C ALA A 113 2.20 10.08 22.58
N LYS A 114 3.15 10.65 21.89
CA LYS A 114 2.95 11.87 21.12
C LYS A 114 2.50 11.48 19.73
N LEU A 115 1.39 12.04 19.28
CA LEU A 115 0.75 11.69 18.02
C LEU A 115 0.76 12.90 17.09
N THR A 116 1.07 12.66 15.82
CA THR A 116 0.80 13.67 14.78
C THR A 116 -0.70 13.75 14.48
N ILE A 117 -1.11 14.81 13.81
CA ILE A 117 -2.39 14.84 13.12
C ILE A 117 -2.43 13.74 12.05
N GLY A 118 -3.62 13.36 11.60
CA GLY A 118 -3.76 12.44 10.48
C GLY A 118 -3.28 13.09 9.18
N LEU A 119 -2.33 12.46 8.51
CA LEU A 119 -1.73 12.94 7.27
C LEU A 119 -1.91 11.90 6.16
N PRO A 120 -2.05 12.32 4.89
CA PRO A 120 -1.94 11.40 3.78
C PRO A 120 -0.59 10.67 3.80
N PRO A 121 -0.53 9.39 3.43
CA PRO A 121 0.72 8.61 3.43
C PRO A 121 1.88 9.29 2.71
N ALA A 122 1.61 9.90 1.55
CA ALA A 122 2.61 10.63 0.77
C ALA A 122 3.20 11.84 1.52
N ALA A 123 2.44 12.47 2.40
CA ALA A 123 2.93 13.61 3.18
C ALA A 123 3.96 13.18 4.23
N ILE A 124 3.79 12.00 4.84
CA ILE A 124 4.76 11.48 5.80
C ILE A 124 6.12 11.28 5.16
N MET A 125 6.15 10.77 3.92
CA MET A 125 7.40 10.49 3.20
C MET A 125 8.11 11.73 2.66
N LYS A 126 7.37 12.82 2.44
CA LYS A 126 7.92 14.08 1.92
C LYS A 126 8.49 15.00 3.01
N GLN A 127 8.36 14.61 4.26
CA GLN A 127 8.77 15.42 5.40
C GLN A 127 9.93 14.78 6.15
N ARG A 128 10.80 15.63 6.66
CA ARG A 128 11.76 15.27 7.70
C ARG A 128 11.09 15.47 9.05
N TRP A 129 11.07 14.41 9.82
CA TRP A 129 10.45 14.41 11.15
C TRP A 129 11.51 14.57 12.22
N SER A 130 11.15 15.28 13.28
CA SER A 130 12.01 15.41 14.46
C SER A 130 11.18 15.31 15.73
N PHE A 131 11.81 14.79 16.77
CA PHE A 131 11.26 14.72 18.11
C PHE A 131 12.17 15.51 19.05
N SER A 132 11.61 16.51 19.72
CA SER A 132 12.32 17.36 20.66
C SER A 132 11.37 17.85 21.75
N GLN A 133 11.83 17.91 22.99
CA GLN A 133 11.06 18.44 24.13
C GLN A 133 9.65 17.79 24.28
N GLY A 134 9.53 16.53 23.89
CA GLY A 134 8.27 15.80 23.95
C GLY A 134 7.28 16.13 22.83
N GLU A 135 7.70 16.78 21.75
CA GLU A 135 6.87 17.15 20.61
C GLU A 135 7.42 16.58 19.31
N ILE A 136 6.52 16.24 18.39
CA ILE A 136 6.85 15.82 17.03
C ILE A 136 6.66 17.04 16.12
N THR A 137 7.71 17.37 15.38
CA THR A 137 7.69 18.43 14.38
C THR A 137 8.10 17.89 13.01
N SER A 138 7.70 18.59 11.96
CA SER A 138 8.12 18.22 10.60
C SER A 138 8.50 19.43 9.77
N VAL A 139 9.44 19.21 8.84
CA VAL A 139 9.85 20.18 7.83
C VAL A 139 9.73 19.51 6.48
N GLU A 140 9.05 20.16 5.55
CA GLU A 140 8.91 19.66 4.18
C GLU A 140 10.24 19.78 3.44
N TYR A 141 10.62 18.74 2.67
CA TYR A 141 11.72 18.84 1.73
C TYR A 141 11.23 19.54 0.46
N TYR A 142 11.88 20.62 0.10
CA TYR A 142 11.74 21.27 -1.19
C TYR A 142 12.70 20.65 -2.20
#